data_c416b5d9f7d1100300e00d7bc6a892f7
#
_entry.id   c416b5d9f7d1100300e00d7bc6a892f7
#
_cell.length_a   1.000
_cell.length_b   1.000
_cell.length_c   1.000
_cell.angle_alpha   90.00
_cell.angle_beta   90.00
_cell.angle_gamma   90.00
#
_symmetry.space_group_name_H-M   'P 1'
#
loop_
_entity.id
_entity.type
_entity.pdbx_description
1 polymer ?
#
loop_
_entity_poly.entity_id
_entity_poly.type
_entity_poly.pdbx_seq_one_letter_code
_entity_poly.pdbx_strand_id
1 'polypeptide(L)'
;MVRLLISTGEVSGDLQGSLLIRALRAEAERRQLPLELLALGGNRMEAAGAELLADTAPMGAIGLWEAVPLILPTLRLQAQVDRLLEQRPLDGVVLIDYVGANVRLGGKLRRKHPTLPITYYIAPQEWAWRFGDGSTTRLLDFTDRILAIFPAEAEFYAQRGATVTWVGHPLLDSFQDLPGREESRQQLGLDPTAPVLLLVPASRPQELRYLMPPLAAAAAMLQRRKPGLQVLVPAGLERFEQPLAEALSAAGVVNARVIPAAAVDGLKKSLCAAADLALGKSGTVNLELALQGVPQVVGYRVSGLTAFVAKHLLRFQVDHISPVNLLLKQRLVPELSLIHI
;
A
#
# COMPACT_ATOMS: atom_id res chain seq x y z
N MET A 1 -12.77 15.13 25.61
CA MET A 1 -11.62 14.81 24.73
C MET A 1 -11.93 13.48 24.08
N VAL A 2 -11.93 13.41 22.75
CA VAL A 2 -12.15 12.18 22.00
C VAL A 2 -10.80 11.50 21.77
N ARG A 3 -10.67 10.21 22.05
CA ARG A 3 -9.45 9.44 21.86
C ARG A 3 -9.69 8.28 20.91
N LEU A 4 -8.96 8.26 19.79
CA LEU A 4 -9.06 7.22 18.78
C LEU A 4 -7.74 6.47 18.60
N LEU A 5 -7.84 5.16 18.40
CA LEU A 5 -6.71 4.32 17.97
C LEU A 5 -6.83 4.05 16.47
N ILE A 6 -5.78 4.32 15.71
CA ILE A 6 -5.69 4.01 14.28
C ILE A 6 -4.60 2.96 14.08
N SER A 7 -4.93 1.83 13.46
CA SER A 7 -3.99 0.70 13.33
C SER A 7 -3.84 0.25 11.88
N THR A 8 -2.60 0.12 11.46
CA THR A 8 -2.17 -0.52 10.21
C THR A 8 -0.85 -1.28 10.42
N GLY A 9 -0.43 -2.05 9.44
CA GLY A 9 0.84 -2.79 9.50
C GLY A 9 1.57 -2.82 8.16
N GLU A 10 1.28 -1.86 7.28
CA GLU A 10 1.90 -1.76 5.96
C GLU A 10 2.24 -0.31 5.60
N VAL A 11 3.24 -0.13 4.72
CA VAL A 11 3.68 1.19 4.23
C VAL A 11 2.55 1.94 3.53
N SER A 12 1.70 1.22 2.77
CA SER A 12 0.52 1.80 2.14
C SER A 12 -0.53 2.24 3.16
N GLY A 13 -0.74 1.44 4.20
CA GLY A 13 -1.64 1.75 5.29
C GLY A 13 -1.16 2.94 6.12
N ASP A 14 0.15 3.09 6.35
CA ASP A 14 0.74 4.26 7.01
C ASP A 14 0.44 5.55 6.24
N LEU A 15 0.56 5.51 4.90
CA LEU A 15 0.18 6.65 4.06
C LEU A 15 -1.32 6.96 4.21
N GLN A 16 -2.20 5.95 4.09
CA GLN A 16 -3.65 6.16 4.21
C GLN A 16 -4.04 6.63 5.62
N GLY A 17 -3.42 6.06 6.64
CA GLY A 17 -3.59 6.50 8.03
C GLY A 17 -3.18 7.95 8.24
N SER A 18 -2.09 8.38 7.64
CA SER A 18 -1.64 9.78 7.74
C SER A 18 -2.62 10.76 7.10
N LEU A 19 -3.22 10.42 5.96
CA LEU A 19 -4.26 11.23 5.32
C LEU A 19 -5.51 11.31 6.20
N LEU A 20 -5.94 10.18 6.75
CA LEU A 20 -7.08 10.13 7.68
C LEU A 20 -6.82 10.98 8.94
N ILE A 21 -5.63 10.89 9.53
CA ILE A 21 -5.24 11.67 10.72
C ILE A 21 -5.33 13.17 10.44
N ARG A 22 -4.81 13.62 9.30
CA ARG A 22 -4.89 15.05 8.91
C ARG A 22 -6.35 15.51 8.77
N ALA A 23 -7.19 14.71 8.10
CA ALA A 23 -8.60 15.00 7.94
C ALA A 23 -9.36 15.03 9.26
N LEU A 24 -9.09 14.07 10.16
CA LEU A 24 -9.70 14.03 11.49
C LEU A 24 -9.29 15.25 12.35
N ARG A 25 -8.03 15.67 12.28
CA ARG A 25 -7.56 16.88 12.98
C ARG A 25 -8.23 18.13 12.46
N ALA A 26 -8.25 18.32 11.15
CA ALA A 26 -8.92 19.47 10.53
C ALA A 26 -10.41 19.53 10.92
N GLU A 27 -11.10 18.40 10.92
CA GLU A 27 -12.49 18.33 11.30
C GLU A 27 -12.69 18.57 12.81
N ALA A 28 -11.81 18.06 13.66
CA ALA A 28 -11.82 18.30 15.10
C ALA A 28 -11.60 19.79 15.42
N GLU A 29 -10.66 20.46 14.75
CA GLU A 29 -10.43 21.91 14.87
C GLU A 29 -11.69 22.69 14.44
N ARG A 30 -12.26 22.36 13.28
CA ARG A 30 -13.50 22.99 12.80
C ARG A 30 -14.67 22.86 13.80
N ARG A 31 -14.74 21.71 14.50
CA ARG A 31 -15.77 21.45 15.52
C ARG A 31 -15.37 21.88 16.93
N GLN A 32 -14.18 22.40 17.12
CA GLN A 32 -13.62 22.74 18.45
C GLN A 32 -13.63 21.53 19.43
N LEU A 33 -13.40 20.32 18.90
CA LEU A 33 -13.34 19.09 19.68
C LEU A 33 -11.90 18.75 20.05
N PRO A 34 -11.58 18.60 21.34
CA PRO A 34 -10.27 18.10 21.74
C PRO A 34 -10.13 16.63 21.30
N LEU A 35 -9.15 16.37 20.43
CA LEU A 35 -8.89 15.08 19.78
C LEU A 35 -7.49 14.58 20.12
N GLU A 36 -7.42 13.35 20.59
CA GLU A 36 -6.19 12.59 20.81
C GLU A 36 -6.17 11.39 19.85
N LEU A 37 -5.10 11.27 19.06
CA LEU A 37 -4.94 10.19 18.07
C LEU A 37 -3.73 9.34 18.45
N LEU A 38 -3.96 8.05 18.68
CA LEU A 38 -2.97 7.03 18.93
C LEU A 38 -2.80 6.20 17.68
N ALA A 39 -1.55 5.83 17.33
CA ALA A 39 -1.26 5.11 16.11
C ALA A 39 -0.44 3.84 16.33
N LEU A 40 -0.85 2.77 15.67
CA LEU A 40 -0.03 1.62 15.29
C LEU A 40 0.18 1.74 13.78
N GLY A 41 1.33 2.22 13.36
CA GLY A 41 1.59 2.59 11.95
C GLY A 41 3.04 2.91 11.72
N GLY A 42 3.34 4.01 11.07
CA GLY A 42 4.69 4.45 10.78
C GLY A 42 4.89 5.95 10.93
N ASN A 43 6.04 6.41 10.46
CA ASN A 43 6.49 7.80 10.59
C ASN A 43 5.55 8.81 9.91
N ARG A 44 4.79 8.40 8.87
CA ARG A 44 3.83 9.31 8.21
C ARG A 44 2.64 9.62 9.11
N MET A 45 2.13 8.63 9.85
CA MET A 45 1.06 8.84 10.81
C MET A 45 1.53 9.70 11.98
N GLU A 46 2.77 9.50 12.46
CA GLU A 46 3.39 10.34 13.48
C GLU A 46 3.55 11.79 13.00
N ALA A 47 4.11 12.00 11.81
CA ALA A 47 4.25 13.32 11.20
C ALA A 47 2.91 14.02 10.92
N ALA A 48 1.81 13.25 10.76
CA ALA A 48 0.45 13.78 10.67
C ALA A 48 -0.14 14.18 12.03
N GLY A 49 0.56 13.91 13.13
CA GLY A 49 0.22 14.35 14.48
C GLY A 49 -0.47 13.31 15.35
N ALA A 50 -0.34 12.02 15.07
CA ALA A 50 -0.72 10.97 16.01
C ALA A 50 0.46 10.63 16.95
N GLU A 51 0.15 10.19 18.17
CA GLU A 51 1.13 9.56 19.05
C GLU A 51 1.42 8.15 18.55
N LEU A 52 2.64 7.90 18.07
CA LEU A 52 3.04 6.58 17.58
C LEU A 52 3.33 5.65 18.77
N LEU A 53 2.48 4.64 18.95
CA LEU A 53 2.65 3.63 20.00
C LEU A 53 3.68 2.56 19.59
N ALA A 54 3.71 2.23 18.30
CA ALA A 54 4.70 1.36 17.71
C ALA A 54 4.77 1.54 16.19
N ASP A 55 5.98 1.40 15.64
CA ASP A 55 6.20 1.34 14.21
C ASP A 55 5.86 -0.07 13.70
N THR A 56 4.69 -0.20 13.09
CA THR A 56 4.19 -1.46 12.50
C THR A 56 4.25 -1.45 10.97
N ALA A 57 4.58 -0.33 10.35
CA ALA A 57 4.65 -0.21 8.88
C ALA A 57 5.63 -1.19 8.21
N PRO A 58 6.80 -1.52 8.82
CA PRO A 58 7.70 -2.53 8.27
C PRO A 58 7.24 -3.98 8.46
N MET A 59 6.16 -4.23 9.23
CA MET A 59 5.71 -5.58 9.59
C MET A 59 4.88 -6.26 8.49
N GLY A 60 4.56 -5.56 7.40
CA GLY A 60 3.86 -6.13 6.25
C GLY A 60 4.62 -7.31 5.65
N ALA A 61 4.07 -8.52 5.76
CA ALA A 61 4.62 -9.74 5.18
C ALA A 61 3.62 -10.35 4.19
N ILE A 62 4.14 -10.87 3.07
CA ILE A 62 3.38 -11.71 2.15
C ILE A 62 3.89 -13.15 2.30
N GLY A 63 2.99 -14.06 2.67
CA GLY A 63 3.27 -15.47 2.80
C GLY A 63 3.36 -15.97 4.23
N LEU A 64 3.09 -17.26 4.40
CA LEU A 64 3.00 -17.90 5.73
C LEU A 64 4.35 -17.97 6.44
N TRP A 65 5.42 -18.26 5.72
CA TRP A 65 6.77 -18.43 6.29
C TRP A 65 7.40 -17.10 6.66
N GLU A 66 7.13 -16.07 5.90
CA GLU A 66 7.62 -14.72 6.13
C GLU A 66 6.94 -14.06 7.33
N ALA A 67 5.73 -14.52 7.68
CA ALA A 67 4.99 -14.01 8.83
C ALA A 67 5.45 -14.64 10.16
N VAL A 68 6.09 -15.81 10.16
CA VAL A 68 6.49 -16.52 11.37
C VAL A 68 7.41 -15.70 12.30
N PRO A 69 8.44 -14.99 11.82
CA PRO A 69 9.29 -14.16 12.68
C PRO A 69 8.55 -12.98 13.33
N LEU A 70 7.41 -12.57 12.75
CA LEU A 70 6.62 -11.42 13.21
C LEU A 70 5.58 -11.79 14.29
N ILE A 71 5.37 -13.09 14.57
CA ILE A 71 4.37 -13.55 15.54
C ILE A 71 4.68 -13.02 16.95
N LEU A 72 5.89 -13.24 17.44
CA LEU A 72 6.29 -12.82 18.80
C LEU A 72 6.30 -11.28 18.96
N PRO A 73 6.89 -10.49 18.02
CA PRO A 73 6.78 -9.04 18.05
C PRO A 73 5.32 -8.55 18.06
N THR A 74 4.46 -9.14 17.22
CA THR A 74 3.04 -8.79 17.19
C THR A 74 2.33 -9.07 18.51
N LEU A 75 2.60 -10.21 19.14
CA LEU A 75 1.99 -10.54 20.44
C LEU A 75 2.46 -9.61 21.56
N ARG A 76 3.76 -9.25 21.57
CA ARG A 76 4.30 -8.28 22.54
C ARG A 76 3.66 -6.91 22.37
N LEU A 77 3.55 -6.47 21.13
CA LEU A 77 2.90 -5.21 20.78
C LEU A 77 1.43 -5.19 21.24
N GLN A 78 0.68 -6.26 20.97
CA GLN A 78 -0.70 -6.38 21.43
C GLN A 78 -0.82 -6.35 22.95
N ALA A 79 0.13 -6.93 23.69
CA ALA A 79 0.17 -6.85 25.14
C ALA A 79 0.50 -5.43 25.67
N GLN A 80 1.34 -4.69 24.96
CA GLN A 80 1.61 -3.29 25.27
C GLN A 80 0.38 -2.41 25.03
N VAL A 81 -0.28 -2.58 23.89
CA VAL A 81 -1.53 -1.88 23.57
C VAL A 81 -2.59 -2.16 24.65
N ASP A 82 -2.76 -3.42 25.06
CA ASP A 82 -3.72 -3.74 26.12
C ASP A 82 -3.50 -2.95 27.42
N ARG A 83 -2.25 -2.93 27.89
CA ARG A 83 -1.89 -2.20 29.13
C ARG A 83 -2.18 -0.69 28.98
N LEU A 84 -1.87 -0.15 27.81
CA LEU A 84 -2.12 1.25 27.53
C LEU A 84 -3.62 1.56 27.54
N LEU A 85 -4.45 0.69 26.92
CA LEU A 85 -5.90 0.87 26.86
C LEU A 85 -6.58 0.73 28.22
N GLU A 86 -6.00 -0.03 29.15
CA GLU A 86 -6.46 -0.10 30.55
C GLU A 86 -6.27 1.24 31.27
N GLN A 87 -5.22 1.99 30.92
CA GLN A 87 -4.90 3.30 31.50
C GLN A 87 -5.55 4.49 30.75
N ARG A 88 -5.75 4.32 29.44
CA ARG A 88 -6.24 5.36 28.51
C ARG A 88 -7.40 4.80 27.69
N PRO A 89 -8.65 4.84 28.21
CA PRO A 89 -9.81 4.30 27.51
C PRO A 89 -10.02 5.01 26.17
N LEU A 90 -10.43 4.24 25.16
CA LEU A 90 -10.69 4.71 23.79
C LEU A 90 -12.18 5.00 23.61
N ASP A 91 -12.47 6.00 22.77
CA ASP A 91 -13.81 6.31 22.27
C ASP A 91 -14.08 5.63 20.92
N GLY A 92 -13.05 5.15 20.22
CA GLY A 92 -13.20 4.41 18.96
C GLY A 92 -11.88 3.88 18.42
N VAL A 93 -12.00 2.93 17.49
CA VAL A 93 -10.87 2.31 16.80
C VAL A 93 -11.10 2.34 15.30
N VAL A 94 -10.06 2.68 14.54
CA VAL A 94 -10.04 2.56 13.09
C VAL A 94 -8.95 1.58 12.68
N LEU A 95 -9.34 0.51 12.02
CA LEU A 95 -8.43 -0.50 11.48
C LEU A 95 -8.30 -0.28 9.97
N ILE A 96 -7.06 -0.19 9.48
CA ILE A 96 -6.78 0.08 8.07
C ILE A 96 -6.06 -1.13 7.48
N ASP A 97 -6.66 -1.78 6.46
CA ASP A 97 -6.07 -2.91 5.73
C ASP A 97 -5.47 -3.99 6.68
N TYR A 98 -4.38 -4.65 6.30
CA TYR A 98 -3.54 -5.50 7.15
C TYR A 98 -4.31 -6.58 7.94
N VAL A 99 -4.85 -7.56 7.23
CA VAL A 99 -5.76 -8.61 7.74
C VAL A 99 -5.22 -9.30 9.01
N GLY A 100 -3.98 -9.77 8.98
CA GLY A 100 -3.44 -10.66 10.02
C GLY A 100 -3.48 -10.07 11.43
N ALA A 101 -2.87 -8.92 11.65
CA ALA A 101 -2.78 -8.30 12.96
C ALA A 101 -4.06 -7.53 13.33
N ASN A 102 -4.68 -6.83 12.37
CA ASN A 102 -5.87 -6.04 12.61
C ASN A 102 -7.09 -6.91 12.94
N VAL A 103 -7.28 -8.08 12.30
CA VAL A 103 -8.36 -9.02 12.64
C VAL A 103 -8.17 -9.58 14.05
N ARG A 104 -6.91 -9.87 14.46
CA ARG A 104 -6.64 -10.30 15.85
C ARG A 104 -6.89 -9.19 16.85
N LEU A 105 -6.42 -7.98 16.57
CA LEU A 105 -6.60 -6.81 17.42
C LEU A 105 -8.08 -6.49 17.59
N GLY A 106 -8.83 -6.36 16.49
CA GLY A 106 -10.27 -6.06 16.51
C GLY A 106 -11.08 -7.11 17.26
N GLY A 107 -10.84 -8.40 16.99
CA GLY A 107 -11.51 -9.48 17.73
C GLY A 107 -11.18 -9.50 19.22
N LYS A 108 -9.96 -9.12 19.62
CA LYS A 108 -9.56 -9.01 21.02
C LYS A 108 -10.22 -7.80 21.69
N LEU A 109 -10.21 -6.65 21.02
CA LEU A 109 -10.87 -5.43 21.51
C LEU A 109 -12.36 -5.63 21.70
N ARG A 110 -13.05 -6.26 20.75
CA ARG A 110 -14.48 -6.56 20.86
C ARG A 110 -14.80 -7.44 22.06
N ARG A 111 -13.97 -8.46 22.35
CA ARG A 111 -14.17 -9.33 23.54
C ARG A 111 -13.94 -8.60 24.85
N LYS A 112 -12.95 -7.71 24.94
CA LYS A 112 -12.61 -6.96 26.14
C LYS A 112 -13.52 -5.74 26.37
N HIS A 113 -13.92 -5.09 25.29
CA HIS A 113 -14.68 -3.85 25.25
C HIS A 113 -15.86 -3.99 24.26
N PRO A 114 -16.96 -4.67 24.67
CA PRO A 114 -18.06 -5.02 23.75
C PRO A 114 -18.75 -3.82 23.10
N THR A 115 -18.73 -2.65 23.75
CA THR A 115 -19.38 -1.42 23.31
C THR A 115 -18.45 -0.44 22.59
N LEU A 116 -17.14 -0.75 22.49
CA LEU A 116 -16.17 0.11 21.81
C LEU A 116 -16.45 0.14 20.31
N PRO A 117 -16.69 1.31 19.70
CA PRO A 117 -16.89 1.41 18.27
C PRO A 117 -15.63 1.03 17.49
N ILE A 118 -15.76 0.06 16.57
CA ILE A 118 -14.68 -0.40 15.71
C ILE A 118 -15.08 -0.19 14.25
N THR A 119 -14.34 0.66 13.57
CA THR A 119 -14.50 0.95 12.15
C THR A 119 -13.38 0.30 11.36
N TYR A 120 -13.70 -0.38 10.27
CA TYR A 120 -12.71 -0.84 9.30
C TYR A 120 -12.68 0.11 8.11
N TYR A 121 -11.55 0.77 7.89
CA TYR A 121 -11.32 1.65 6.76
C TYR A 121 -10.36 0.98 5.78
N ILE A 122 -10.73 0.92 4.52
CA ILE A 122 -10.02 0.14 3.49
C ILE A 122 -9.97 -1.33 3.92
N ALA A 123 -11.12 -1.99 3.87
CA ALA A 123 -11.22 -3.39 4.27
C ALA A 123 -10.41 -4.30 3.33
N PRO A 124 -10.01 -5.48 3.80
CA PRO A 124 -9.24 -6.42 2.99
C PRO A 124 -9.90 -6.67 1.63
N GLN A 125 -9.08 -6.75 0.57
CA GLN A 125 -9.58 -6.87 -0.81
C GLN A 125 -10.13 -8.29 -1.13
N GLU A 126 -10.89 -8.88 -0.22
CA GLU A 126 -11.52 -10.21 -0.40
C GLU A 126 -12.60 -10.19 -1.49
N TRP A 127 -13.10 -9.02 -1.84
CA TRP A 127 -13.97 -8.82 -2.99
C TRP A 127 -13.25 -9.12 -4.33
N ALA A 128 -11.94 -8.94 -4.36
CA ALA A 128 -11.09 -9.22 -5.53
C ALA A 128 -10.43 -10.61 -5.46
N TRP A 129 -10.08 -11.06 -4.24
CA TRP A 129 -9.24 -12.23 -4.00
C TRP A 129 -9.84 -13.09 -2.89
N ARG A 130 -10.52 -14.16 -3.23
CA ARG A 130 -11.17 -15.04 -2.23
C ARG A 130 -10.23 -16.14 -1.77
N PHE A 131 -9.93 -16.16 -0.46
CA PHE A 131 -9.29 -17.28 0.25
C PHE A 131 -10.27 -17.99 1.19
N GLY A 132 -11.52 -18.20 0.77
CA GLY A 132 -12.60 -18.70 1.62
C GLY A 132 -13.26 -17.60 2.45
N ASP A 133 -14.36 -17.90 3.11
CA ASP A 133 -15.17 -16.90 3.83
C ASP A 133 -14.72 -16.67 5.29
N GLY A 134 -13.71 -17.41 5.76
CA GLY A 134 -13.36 -17.41 7.19
C GLY A 134 -12.72 -16.15 7.73
N SER A 135 -12.03 -15.36 6.92
CA SER A 135 -11.46 -14.07 7.32
C SER A 135 -12.51 -12.97 7.29
N THR A 136 -13.35 -12.94 6.27
CA THR A 136 -14.49 -12.02 6.16
C THR A 136 -15.43 -12.17 7.36
N THR A 137 -15.83 -13.40 7.69
CA THR A 137 -16.72 -13.66 8.85
C THR A 137 -16.11 -13.10 10.13
N ARG A 138 -14.83 -13.42 10.41
CA ARG A 138 -14.15 -12.91 11.61
C ARG A 138 -14.07 -11.38 11.66
N LEU A 139 -13.87 -10.74 10.50
CA LEU A 139 -13.85 -9.28 10.41
C LEU A 139 -15.23 -8.71 10.75
N LEU A 140 -16.29 -9.30 10.24
CA LEU A 140 -17.66 -8.86 10.49
C LEU A 140 -18.08 -9.06 11.95
N ASP A 141 -17.59 -10.09 12.63
CA ASP A 141 -17.91 -10.37 14.04
C ASP A 141 -17.52 -9.22 15.01
N PHE A 142 -16.52 -8.42 14.66
CA PHE A 142 -16.06 -7.35 15.55
C PHE A 142 -16.24 -5.93 15.00
N THR A 143 -16.55 -5.78 13.71
CA THR A 143 -16.61 -4.48 13.04
C THR A 143 -18.03 -3.91 13.08
N ASP A 144 -18.20 -2.68 13.58
CA ASP A 144 -19.49 -2.00 13.58
C ASP A 144 -19.78 -1.31 12.26
N ARG A 145 -18.73 -0.81 11.57
CA ARG A 145 -18.87 -0.09 10.31
C ARG A 145 -17.66 -0.32 9.40
N ILE A 146 -17.92 -0.48 8.12
CA ILE A 146 -16.89 -0.51 7.07
C ILE A 146 -16.96 0.78 6.26
N LEU A 147 -15.82 1.47 6.13
CA LEU A 147 -15.63 2.60 5.24
C LEU A 147 -14.93 2.09 3.98
N ALA A 148 -15.72 1.78 2.96
CA ALA A 148 -15.25 1.21 1.72
C ALA A 148 -14.74 2.28 0.76
N ILE A 149 -13.61 2.04 0.11
CA ILE A 149 -13.01 2.96 -0.87
C ILE A 149 -13.42 2.65 -2.31
N PHE A 150 -13.89 1.44 -2.58
CA PHE A 150 -14.37 1.01 -3.89
C PHE A 150 -15.83 0.59 -3.85
N PRO A 151 -16.62 0.84 -4.94
CA PRO A 151 -18.01 0.38 -5.03
C PRO A 151 -18.14 -1.13 -4.88
N ALA A 152 -17.24 -1.90 -5.51
CA ALA A 152 -17.23 -3.36 -5.44
C ALA A 152 -16.93 -3.89 -4.02
N GLU A 153 -16.09 -3.20 -3.27
CA GLU A 153 -15.83 -3.46 -1.85
C GLU A 153 -17.10 -3.24 -1.03
N ALA A 154 -17.75 -2.08 -1.24
CA ALA A 154 -18.98 -1.74 -0.52
C ALA A 154 -20.09 -2.77 -0.79
N GLU A 155 -20.29 -3.15 -2.03
CA GLU A 155 -21.26 -4.16 -2.41
C GLU A 155 -20.95 -5.52 -1.77
N PHE A 156 -19.69 -5.96 -1.83
CA PHE A 156 -19.24 -7.24 -1.29
C PHE A 156 -19.53 -7.39 0.20
N TYR A 157 -19.19 -6.37 1.00
CA TYR A 157 -19.40 -6.41 2.44
C TYR A 157 -20.87 -6.18 2.83
N ALA A 158 -21.60 -5.32 2.11
CA ALA A 158 -23.02 -5.09 2.33
C ALA A 158 -23.85 -6.37 2.09
N GLN A 159 -23.56 -7.15 1.04
CA GLN A 159 -24.19 -8.45 0.77
C GLN A 159 -23.98 -9.49 1.87
N ARG A 160 -22.99 -9.27 2.75
CA ARG A 160 -22.67 -10.12 3.91
C ARG A 160 -23.17 -9.57 5.23
N GLY A 161 -24.05 -8.57 5.18
CA GLY A 161 -24.72 -8.00 6.34
C GLY A 161 -23.92 -6.92 7.10
N ALA A 162 -22.80 -6.45 6.54
CA ALA A 162 -22.03 -5.35 7.13
C ALA A 162 -22.75 -4.01 6.99
N THR A 163 -22.61 -3.14 7.99
CA THR A 163 -22.94 -1.72 7.85
C THR A 163 -21.81 -1.03 7.08
N VAL A 164 -22.05 -0.69 5.81
CA VAL A 164 -21.03 -0.13 4.93
C VAL A 164 -21.38 1.28 4.51
N THR A 165 -20.35 2.12 4.47
CA THR A 165 -20.42 3.46 3.85
C THR A 165 -19.34 3.51 2.76
N TRP A 166 -19.72 3.77 1.52
CA TRP A 166 -18.76 4.05 0.47
C TRP A 166 -18.29 5.49 0.58
N VAL A 167 -17.01 5.69 0.87
CA VAL A 167 -16.40 7.01 1.12
C VAL A 167 -15.55 7.52 -0.03
N GLY A 168 -15.34 6.70 -1.08
CA GLY A 168 -14.42 7.01 -2.16
C GLY A 168 -12.95 6.72 -1.81
N HIS A 169 -12.09 6.73 -2.83
CA HIS A 169 -10.67 6.43 -2.62
C HIS A 169 -9.92 7.71 -2.21
N PRO A 170 -9.21 7.71 -1.05
CA PRO A 170 -8.52 8.91 -0.54
C PRO A 170 -7.41 9.41 -1.45
N LEU A 171 -6.94 8.55 -2.37
CA LEU A 171 -5.99 8.95 -3.40
C LEU A 171 -6.51 10.09 -4.26
N LEU A 172 -7.83 10.17 -4.52
CA LEU A 172 -8.43 11.22 -5.34
C LEU A 172 -8.21 12.61 -4.76
N ASP A 173 -8.26 12.74 -3.44
CA ASP A 173 -8.03 14.01 -2.76
C ASP A 173 -6.58 14.51 -2.94
N SER A 174 -5.63 13.57 -3.07
CA SER A 174 -4.23 13.91 -3.29
C SER A 174 -3.90 14.21 -4.75
N PHE A 175 -4.83 13.99 -5.68
CA PHE A 175 -4.66 14.24 -7.12
C PHE A 175 -5.25 15.59 -7.59
N GLN A 176 -5.65 16.44 -6.68
CA GLN A 176 -5.86 17.86 -6.97
C GLN A 176 -4.48 18.51 -7.19
N ASP A 177 -4.34 19.41 -8.15
CA ASP A 177 -3.09 20.11 -8.47
C ASP A 177 -1.92 19.20 -8.88
N LEU A 178 -2.10 18.49 -9.99
CA LEU A 178 -1.03 17.70 -10.59
C LEU A 178 -0.04 18.61 -11.33
N PRO A 179 1.28 18.42 -11.14
CA PRO A 179 2.27 19.17 -11.88
C PRO A 179 2.24 18.78 -13.37
N GLY A 180 2.55 19.74 -14.22
CA GLY A 180 2.73 19.48 -15.63
C GLY A 180 3.96 18.60 -15.90
N ARG A 181 3.97 17.93 -17.06
CA ARG A 181 5.08 17.04 -17.46
C ARG A 181 6.41 17.78 -17.59
N GLU A 182 6.41 18.94 -18.23
CA GLU A 182 7.62 19.74 -18.43
C GLU A 182 8.15 20.27 -17.11
N GLU A 183 7.28 20.81 -16.27
CA GLU A 183 7.61 21.27 -14.91
C GLU A 183 8.22 20.13 -14.09
N SER A 184 7.60 18.94 -14.14
CA SER A 184 8.08 17.76 -13.43
C SER A 184 9.46 17.31 -13.90
N ARG A 185 9.72 17.33 -15.21
CA ARG A 185 11.03 17.02 -15.77
C ARG A 185 12.09 18.03 -15.36
N GLN A 186 11.74 19.32 -15.37
CA GLN A 186 12.63 20.38 -14.89
C GLN A 186 12.95 20.22 -13.39
N GLN A 187 11.93 20.01 -12.56
CA GLN A 187 12.09 19.75 -11.11
C GLN A 187 13.00 18.55 -10.85
N LEU A 188 12.86 17.52 -11.64
CA LEU A 188 13.68 16.31 -11.52
C LEU A 188 15.04 16.41 -12.21
N GLY A 189 15.37 17.53 -12.88
CA GLY A 189 16.62 17.71 -13.60
C GLY A 189 16.82 16.71 -14.75
N LEU A 190 15.75 16.40 -15.47
CA LEU A 190 15.76 15.48 -16.61
C LEU A 190 15.90 16.24 -17.92
N ASP A 191 16.48 15.58 -18.93
CA ASP A 191 16.41 16.09 -20.31
C ASP A 191 14.93 16.13 -20.75
N PRO A 192 14.41 17.31 -21.13
CA PRO A 192 13.00 17.45 -21.50
C PRO A 192 12.63 16.69 -22.75
N THR A 193 13.57 16.38 -23.63
CA THR A 193 13.35 15.73 -24.92
C THR A 193 13.56 14.21 -24.88
N ALA A 194 14.32 13.72 -23.90
CA ALA A 194 14.61 12.30 -23.77
C ALA A 194 13.44 11.54 -23.15
N PRO A 195 13.19 10.30 -23.57
CA PRO A 195 12.15 9.47 -22.96
C PRO A 195 12.50 9.10 -21.52
N VAL A 196 11.48 8.96 -20.67
CA VAL A 196 11.59 8.66 -19.25
C VAL A 196 10.86 7.37 -18.92
N LEU A 197 11.57 6.41 -18.35
CA LEU A 197 11.04 5.18 -17.79
C LEU A 197 11.02 5.25 -16.27
N LEU A 198 9.85 5.04 -15.69
CA LEU A 198 9.69 4.92 -14.25
C LEU A 198 9.62 3.43 -13.87
N LEU A 199 10.59 2.95 -13.07
CA LEU A 199 10.57 1.62 -12.49
C LEU A 199 10.03 1.68 -11.07
N VAL A 200 8.99 0.88 -10.77
CA VAL A 200 8.42 0.80 -9.44
C VAL A 200 8.47 -0.66 -8.95
N PRO A 201 9.66 -1.14 -8.56
CA PRO A 201 9.89 -2.57 -8.36
C PRO A 201 9.36 -3.12 -7.05
N ALA A 202 9.39 -2.32 -5.96
CA ALA A 202 9.23 -2.89 -4.65
C ALA A 202 8.72 -1.92 -3.58
N SER A 203 7.88 -2.44 -2.70
CA SER A 203 7.60 -1.90 -1.37
C SER A 203 7.99 -2.89 -0.27
N ARG A 204 8.39 -4.12 -0.64
CA ARG A 204 8.76 -5.23 0.25
C ARG A 204 10.05 -5.90 -0.21
N PRO A 205 10.85 -6.49 0.72
CA PRO A 205 12.12 -7.15 0.37
C PRO A 205 11.99 -8.25 -0.68
N GLN A 206 10.90 -9.00 -0.65
CA GLN A 206 10.65 -10.08 -1.61
C GLN A 206 10.41 -9.56 -3.02
N GLU A 207 9.65 -8.47 -3.17
CA GLU A 207 9.42 -7.81 -4.44
C GLU A 207 10.74 -7.31 -5.01
N LEU A 208 11.59 -6.69 -4.18
CA LEU A 208 12.93 -6.27 -4.58
C LEU A 208 13.76 -7.46 -5.11
N ARG A 209 13.76 -8.56 -4.38
CA ARG A 209 14.52 -9.77 -4.76
C ARG A 209 14.05 -10.39 -6.07
N TYR A 210 12.74 -10.46 -6.30
CA TYR A 210 12.18 -11.23 -7.40
C TYR A 210 11.81 -10.39 -8.62
N LEU A 211 11.44 -9.12 -8.45
CA LEU A 211 10.99 -8.26 -9.55
C LEU A 211 12.08 -7.31 -10.06
N MET A 212 12.97 -6.82 -9.19
CA MET A 212 13.96 -5.85 -9.63
C MET A 212 14.88 -6.38 -10.73
N PRO A 213 15.44 -7.62 -10.68
CA PRO A 213 16.32 -8.10 -11.73
C PRO A 213 15.67 -8.13 -13.13
N PRO A 214 14.47 -8.70 -13.34
CA PRO A 214 13.84 -8.69 -14.66
C PRO A 214 13.42 -7.28 -15.10
N LEU A 215 13.04 -6.38 -14.19
CA LEU A 215 12.72 -5.00 -14.55
C LEU A 215 13.97 -4.21 -14.97
N ALA A 216 15.09 -4.39 -14.28
CA ALA A 216 16.38 -3.80 -14.67
C ALA A 216 16.86 -4.33 -16.04
N ALA A 217 16.72 -5.64 -16.27
CA ALA A 217 17.04 -6.23 -17.58
C ALA A 217 16.15 -5.65 -18.70
N ALA A 218 14.85 -5.47 -18.44
CA ALA A 218 13.93 -4.83 -19.37
C ALA A 218 14.33 -3.36 -19.66
N ALA A 219 14.72 -2.60 -18.65
CA ALA A 219 15.20 -1.23 -18.80
C ALA A 219 16.47 -1.19 -19.69
N ALA A 220 17.44 -2.07 -19.44
CA ALA A 220 18.65 -2.18 -20.27
C ALA A 220 18.31 -2.55 -21.73
N MET A 221 17.33 -3.43 -21.96
CA MET A 221 16.87 -3.76 -23.30
C MET A 221 16.21 -2.56 -24.00
N LEU A 222 15.41 -1.79 -23.27
CA LEU A 222 14.79 -0.57 -23.79
C LEU A 222 15.83 0.49 -24.14
N GLN A 223 16.87 0.67 -23.30
CA GLN A 223 17.95 1.62 -23.57
C GLN A 223 18.75 1.26 -24.83
N ARG A 224 18.95 -0.03 -25.13
CA ARG A 224 19.56 -0.45 -26.39
C ARG A 224 18.72 -0.05 -27.61
N ARG A 225 17.39 -0.01 -27.49
CA ARG A 225 16.47 0.37 -28.57
C ARG A 225 16.21 1.87 -28.63
N LYS A 226 16.34 2.56 -27.51
CA LYS A 226 16.10 3.99 -27.33
C LYS A 226 17.27 4.60 -26.57
N PRO A 227 18.39 4.89 -27.25
CA PRO A 227 19.52 5.59 -26.66
C PRO A 227 19.05 6.93 -26.07
N GLY A 228 19.52 7.28 -24.88
CA GLY A 228 19.05 8.47 -24.17
C GLY A 228 17.88 8.22 -23.21
N LEU A 229 17.27 7.03 -23.18
CA LEU A 229 16.23 6.69 -22.20
C LEU A 229 16.75 6.91 -20.76
N GLN A 230 16.08 7.80 -20.03
CA GLN A 230 16.33 8.08 -18.62
C GLN A 230 15.51 7.14 -17.76
N VAL A 231 16.11 6.58 -16.72
CA VAL A 231 15.44 5.62 -15.84
C VAL A 231 15.37 6.19 -14.43
N LEU A 232 14.15 6.28 -13.89
CA LEU A 232 13.89 6.70 -12.52
C LEU A 232 13.38 5.52 -11.69
N VAL A 233 13.93 5.37 -10.49
CA VAL A 233 13.57 4.27 -9.60
C VAL A 233 13.35 4.81 -8.18
N PRO A 234 12.10 5.08 -7.74
CA PRO A 234 11.85 5.50 -6.38
C PRO A 234 12.09 4.35 -5.39
N ALA A 235 12.86 4.62 -4.35
CA ALA A 235 13.08 3.68 -3.26
C ALA A 235 11.90 3.75 -2.27
N GLY A 236 11.22 2.64 -2.06
CA GLY A 236 10.12 2.57 -1.09
C GLY A 236 10.58 2.64 0.37
N LEU A 237 11.82 2.26 0.65
CA LEU A 237 12.49 2.31 1.95
C LEU A 237 13.97 2.64 1.75
N GLU A 238 14.59 3.33 2.71
CA GLU A 238 16.01 3.70 2.67
C GLU A 238 16.92 2.48 2.42
N ARG A 239 16.69 1.37 3.10
CA ARG A 239 17.42 0.12 2.93
C ARG A 239 17.33 -0.50 1.52
N PHE A 240 16.48 0.02 0.65
CA PHE A 240 16.35 -0.44 -0.75
C PHE A 240 17.19 0.36 -1.72
N GLU A 241 17.69 1.55 -1.34
CA GLU A 241 18.42 2.45 -2.22
C GLU A 241 19.65 1.80 -2.84
N GLN A 242 20.53 1.26 -1.99
CA GLN A 242 21.73 0.58 -2.45
C GLN A 242 21.43 -0.68 -3.27
N PRO A 243 20.58 -1.63 -2.84
CA PRO A 243 20.21 -2.79 -3.66
C PRO A 243 19.58 -2.45 -5.02
N LEU A 244 18.81 -1.36 -5.10
CA LEU A 244 18.25 -0.89 -6.36
C LEU A 244 19.35 -0.39 -7.30
N ALA A 245 20.29 0.41 -6.81
CA ALA A 245 21.43 0.91 -7.58
C ALA A 245 22.32 -0.24 -8.08
N GLU A 246 22.62 -1.20 -7.22
CA GLU A 246 23.40 -2.40 -7.56
C GLU A 246 22.72 -3.23 -8.65
N ALA A 247 21.40 -3.45 -8.56
CA ALA A 247 20.65 -4.20 -9.57
C ALA A 247 20.63 -3.50 -10.94
N LEU A 248 20.50 -2.17 -10.97
CA LEU A 248 20.59 -1.38 -12.20
C LEU A 248 21.99 -1.49 -12.83
N SER A 249 23.03 -1.32 -12.02
CA SER A 249 24.42 -1.44 -12.47
C SER A 249 24.73 -2.84 -13.00
N ALA A 250 24.33 -3.89 -12.28
CA ALA A 250 24.52 -5.29 -12.70
C ALA A 250 23.81 -5.63 -14.01
N ALA A 251 22.67 -4.98 -14.30
CA ALA A 251 21.96 -5.13 -15.57
C ALA A 251 22.53 -4.26 -16.71
N GLY A 252 23.52 -3.41 -16.42
CA GLY A 252 24.12 -2.50 -17.39
C GLY A 252 23.19 -1.33 -17.77
N VAL A 253 22.28 -0.94 -16.89
CA VAL A 253 21.43 0.22 -17.09
C VAL A 253 22.27 1.49 -16.86
N VAL A 254 22.37 2.30 -17.87
CA VAL A 254 23.03 3.62 -17.82
C VAL A 254 21.97 4.70 -17.66
N ASN A 255 22.39 5.93 -17.30
CA ASN A 255 21.47 7.05 -17.16
C ASN A 255 20.25 6.74 -16.26
N ALA A 256 20.52 6.03 -15.15
CA ALA A 256 19.53 5.64 -14.16
C ALA A 256 19.76 6.39 -12.84
N ARG A 257 18.66 6.77 -12.19
CA ARG A 257 18.70 7.46 -10.91
C ARG A 257 17.74 6.80 -9.91
N VAL A 258 18.28 6.34 -8.79
CA VAL A 258 17.50 5.95 -7.62
C VAL A 258 17.11 7.22 -6.88
N ILE A 259 15.82 7.40 -6.65
CA ILE A 259 15.28 8.51 -5.85
C ILE A 259 15.26 8.06 -4.39
N PRO A 260 15.96 8.77 -3.49
CA PRO A 260 16.02 8.41 -2.07
C PRO A 260 14.63 8.34 -1.43
N ALA A 261 14.43 7.38 -0.54
CA ALA A 261 13.15 7.15 0.12
C ALA A 261 12.60 8.42 0.80
N ALA A 262 13.46 9.20 1.43
CA ALA A 262 13.09 10.46 2.07
C ALA A 262 12.51 11.51 1.09
N ALA A 263 12.88 11.45 -0.20
CA ALA A 263 12.42 12.39 -1.20
C ALA A 263 11.18 11.91 -1.97
N VAL A 264 10.87 10.61 -1.93
CA VAL A 264 9.83 10.00 -2.78
C VAL A 264 8.46 10.63 -2.55
N ASP A 265 8.05 10.84 -1.30
CA ASP A 265 6.71 11.38 -0.99
C ASP A 265 6.52 12.80 -1.55
N GLY A 266 7.56 13.64 -1.47
CA GLY A 266 7.52 15.00 -2.02
C GLY A 266 7.60 15.06 -3.55
N LEU A 267 8.19 14.04 -4.18
CA LEU A 267 8.40 13.99 -5.64
C LEU A 267 7.42 13.06 -6.38
N LYS A 268 6.56 12.36 -5.66
CA LYS A 268 5.74 11.26 -6.20
C LYS A 268 4.88 11.69 -7.39
N LYS A 269 4.19 12.81 -7.31
CA LYS A 269 3.39 13.37 -8.39
C LYS A 269 4.26 13.68 -9.62
N SER A 270 5.39 14.34 -9.40
CA SER A 270 6.34 14.71 -10.45
C SER A 270 7.02 13.50 -11.09
N LEU A 271 7.34 12.46 -10.31
CA LEU A 271 7.88 11.20 -10.83
C LEU A 271 6.90 10.51 -11.80
N CYS A 272 5.62 10.49 -11.45
CA CYS A 272 4.58 9.96 -12.34
C CYS A 272 4.38 10.87 -13.56
N ALA A 273 4.23 12.18 -13.38
CA ALA A 273 3.97 13.14 -14.46
C ALA A 273 5.13 13.22 -15.47
N ALA A 274 6.37 13.04 -15.04
CA ALA A 274 7.55 13.04 -15.91
C ALA A 274 7.66 11.81 -16.82
N ALA A 275 7.05 10.68 -16.43
CA ALA A 275 7.23 9.38 -17.07
C ALA A 275 6.46 9.25 -18.40
N ASP A 276 7.08 8.60 -19.39
CA ASP A 276 6.43 8.17 -20.62
C ASP A 276 5.86 6.75 -20.51
N LEU A 277 6.49 5.94 -19.68
CA LEU A 277 6.13 4.56 -19.41
C LEU A 277 6.53 4.20 -17.99
N ALA A 278 5.71 3.42 -17.32
CA ALA A 278 6.05 2.82 -16.05
C ALA A 278 6.10 1.29 -16.16
N LEU A 279 7.11 0.69 -15.54
CA LEU A 279 7.20 -0.76 -15.31
C LEU A 279 7.26 -1.01 -13.81
N GLY A 280 6.39 -1.85 -13.29
CA GLY A 280 6.40 -2.06 -11.85
C GLY A 280 5.57 -3.24 -11.37
N LYS A 281 5.52 -3.35 -10.06
CA LYS A 281 4.67 -4.29 -9.36
C LYS A 281 3.20 -3.86 -9.36
N SER A 282 2.31 -4.79 -8.99
CA SER A 282 0.95 -4.44 -8.62
C SER A 282 0.91 -3.71 -7.26
N GLY A 283 0.11 -2.67 -7.17
CA GLY A 283 -0.11 -1.88 -5.95
C GLY A 283 -0.83 -0.55 -6.21
N THR A 284 -0.99 0.25 -5.16
CA THR A 284 -1.66 1.55 -5.22
C THR A 284 -1.05 2.50 -6.27
N VAL A 285 0.25 2.39 -6.51
CA VAL A 285 0.96 3.18 -7.54
C VAL A 285 0.36 3.02 -8.94
N ASN A 286 -0.24 1.86 -9.24
CA ASN A 286 -0.90 1.66 -10.54
C ASN A 286 -2.12 2.57 -10.71
N LEU A 287 -2.85 2.86 -9.64
CA LEU A 287 -3.95 3.84 -9.65
C LEU A 287 -3.42 5.26 -9.83
N GLU A 288 -2.31 5.59 -9.16
CA GLU A 288 -1.67 6.90 -9.29
C GLU A 288 -1.19 7.17 -10.71
N LEU A 289 -0.56 6.18 -11.35
CA LEU A 289 -0.14 6.24 -12.75
C LEU A 289 -1.35 6.36 -13.68
N ALA A 290 -2.39 5.58 -13.45
CA ALA A 290 -3.60 5.62 -14.27
C ALA A 290 -4.32 6.97 -14.17
N LEU A 291 -4.43 7.56 -12.97
CA LEU A 291 -5.02 8.88 -12.76
C LEU A 291 -4.24 10.01 -13.45
N GLN A 292 -2.93 9.82 -13.67
CA GLN A 292 -2.10 10.75 -14.44
C GLN A 292 -1.97 10.38 -15.94
N GLY A 293 -2.69 9.37 -16.39
CA GLY A 293 -2.66 8.93 -17.79
C GLY A 293 -1.34 8.31 -18.23
N VAL A 294 -0.50 7.83 -17.28
CA VAL A 294 0.79 7.24 -17.59
C VAL A 294 0.63 5.78 -18.04
N PRO A 295 1.07 5.42 -19.24
CA PRO A 295 1.10 4.03 -19.70
C PRO A 295 1.94 3.18 -18.76
N GLN A 296 1.46 1.97 -18.43
CA GLN A 296 2.13 1.12 -17.47
C GLN A 296 2.04 -0.36 -17.83
N VAL A 297 3.04 -1.12 -17.40
CA VAL A 297 3.04 -2.59 -17.46
C VAL A 297 3.31 -3.12 -16.05
N VAL A 298 2.48 -4.02 -15.60
CA VAL A 298 2.56 -4.62 -14.28
C VAL A 298 3.16 -6.01 -14.37
N GLY A 299 4.27 -6.22 -13.66
CA GLY A 299 4.87 -7.52 -13.47
C GLY A 299 4.59 -8.08 -12.07
N TYR A 300 4.43 -9.37 -11.97
CA TYR A 300 4.38 -10.04 -10.68
C TYR A 300 5.19 -11.34 -10.69
N ARG A 301 5.86 -11.59 -9.58
CA ARG A 301 6.63 -12.82 -9.36
C ARG A 301 6.53 -13.21 -7.89
N VAL A 302 6.22 -14.46 -7.66
CA VAL A 302 6.25 -15.09 -6.33
C VAL A 302 7.27 -16.23 -6.33
N SER A 303 7.65 -16.75 -5.16
CA SER A 303 8.51 -17.92 -5.09
C SER A 303 7.86 -19.12 -5.79
N GLY A 304 8.66 -20.02 -6.37
CA GLY A 304 8.15 -21.23 -7.03
C GLY A 304 7.28 -22.07 -6.10
N LEU A 305 7.63 -22.16 -4.82
CA LEU A 305 6.84 -22.86 -3.82
C LEU A 305 5.48 -22.19 -3.58
N THR A 306 5.46 -20.86 -3.45
CA THR A 306 4.21 -20.09 -3.31
C THR A 306 3.33 -20.26 -4.54
N ALA A 307 3.92 -20.21 -5.74
CA ALA A 307 3.21 -20.42 -7.00
C ALA A 307 2.63 -21.84 -7.08
N PHE A 308 3.39 -22.86 -6.69
CA PHE A 308 2.94 -24.25 -6.68
C PHE A 308 1.77 -24.45 -5.71
N VAL A 309 1.87 -23.94 -4.47
CA VAL A 309 0.80 -24.02 -3.47
C VAL A 309 -0.45 -23.26 -3.94
N ALA A 310 -0.29 -22.06 -4.46
CA ALA A 310 -1.41 -21.27 -4.97
C ALA A 310 -2.13 -21.98 -6.11
N LYS A 311 -1.39 -22.54 -7.07
CA LYS A 311 -1.96 -23.21 -8.26
C LYS A 311 -2.59 -24.57 -7.94
N HIS A 312 -1.89 -25.42 -7.17
CA HIS A 312 -2.27 -26.82 -7.01
C HIS A 312 -3.04 -27.11 -5.74
N LEU A 313 -2.76 -26.42 -4.63
CA LEU A 313 -3.42 -26.65 -3.36
C LEU A 313 -4.61 -25.71 -3.15
N LEU A 314 -4.45 -24.42 -3.46
CA LEU A 314 -5.49 -23.41 -3.25
C LEU A 314 -6.34 -23.17 -4.51
N ARG A 315 -5.97 -23.75 -5.67
CA ARG A 315 -6.64 -23.54 -6.97
C ARG A 315 -6.92 -22.06 -7.26
N PHE A 316 -5.98 -21.23 -6.86
CA PHE A 316 -6.11 -19.79 -6.94
C PHE A 316 -6.05 -19.33 -8.40
N GLN A 317 -7.15 -18.81 -8.89
CA GLN A 317 -7.25 -18.18 -10.21
C GLN A 317 -7.63 -16.71 -10.00
N VAL A 318 -6.92 -15.85 -10.65
CA VAL A 318 -7.15 -14.40 -10.61
C VAL A 318 -7.15 -13.88 -12.03
N ASP A 319 -8.25 -13.27 -12.41
CA ASP A 319 -8.38 -12.68 -13.75
C ASP A 319 -7.48 -11.47 -13.92
N HIS A 320 -7.34 -10.68 -12.87
CA HIS A 320 -6.56 -9.45 -12.84
C HIS A 320 -5.79 -9.28 -11.54
N ILE A 321 -4.61 -8.64 -11.63
CA ILE A 321 -3.73 -8.38 -10.49
C ILE A 321 -3.59 -6.90 -10.22
N SER A 322 -3.56 -6.05 -11.27
CA SER A 322 -3.49 -4.61 -11.08
C SER A 322 -4.82 -4.06 -10.58
N PRO A 323 -4.81 -3.12 -9.62
CA PRO A 323 -6.03 -2.47 -9.16
C PRO A 323 -6.84 -1.82 -10.28
N VAL A 324 -6.18 -1.32 -11.33
CA VAL A 324 -6.84 -0.73 -12.50
C VAL A 324 -7.70 -1.75 -13.23
N ASN A 325 -7.15 -2.92 -13.57
CA ASN A 325 -7.89 -3.97 -14.25
C ASN A 325 -8.98 -4.58 -13.39
N LEU A 326 -8.71 -4.74 -12.07
CA LEU A 326 -9.70 -5.22 -11.10
C LEU A 326 -10.92 -4.31 -11.01
N LEU A 327 -10.70 -2.99 -10.97
CA LEU A 327 -11.79 -2.01 -10.89
C LEU A 327 -12.60 -1.94 -12.18
N LEU A 328 -11.92 -1.96 -13.32
CA LEU A 328 -12.56 -1.87 -14.63
C LEU A 328 -13.13 -3.20 -15.11
N LYS A 329 -12.78 -4.31 -14.45
CA LYS A 329 -13.14 -5.69 -14.84
C LYS A 329 -12.74 -5.98 -16.31
N GLN A 330 -11.65 -5.36 -16.75
CA GLN A 330 -11.10 -5.54 -18.11
C GLN A 330 -9.58 -5.36 -18.12
N ARG A 331 -8.91 -5.99 -19.08
CA ARG A 331 -7.45 -5.93 -19.23
C ARG A 331 -7.03 -4.66 -19.98
N LEU A 332 -7.02 -3.51 -19.29
CA LEU A 332 -6.53 -2.25 -19.82
C LEU A 332 -5.00 -2.14 -19.66
N VAL A 333 -4.49 -2.52 -18.51
CA VAL A 333 -3.07 -2.54 -18.20
C VAL A 333 -2.50 -3.92 -18.50
N PRO A 334 -1.42 -4.04 -19.30
CA PRO A 334 -0.73 -5.32 -19.49
C PRO A 334 -0.19 -5.87 -18.17
N GLU A 335 -0.53 -7.12 -17.87
CA GLU A 335 -0.07 -7.84 -16.68
C GLU A 335 0.76 -9.05 -17.11
N LEU A 336 1.97 -9.14 -16.58
CA LEU A 336 2.95 -10.17 -16.92
C LEU A 336 3.25 -11.03 -15.69
N SER A 337 2.94 -12.31 -15.82
CA SER A 337 3.42 -13.30 -14.84
C SER A 337 4.86 -13.66 -15.14
N LEU A 338 5.75 -13.37 -14.21
CA LEU A 338 7.18 -13.69 -14.32
C LEU A 338 7.53 -14.99 -13.56
N ILE A 339 6.55 -15.87 -13.36
CA ILE A 339 6.74 -17.14 -12.65
C ILE A 339 7.47 -18.17 -13.53
N HIS A 340 7.38 -18.01 -14.84
CA HIS A 340 7.91 -18.96 -15.82
C HIS A 340 9.14 -18.44 -16.57
N ILE A 341 9.78 -17.37 -16.07
CA ILE A 341 11.01 -16.81 -16.61
C ILE A 341 12.20 -17.20 -15.76
#